data_2a78bfcf0a377fd21fa7281307a5942f
#
_entry.id   2a78bfcf0a377fd21fa7281307a5942f
#
_cell.length_a   1.000
_cell.length_b   1.000
_cell.length_c   1.000
_cell.angle_alpha   90.00
_cell.angle_beta   90.00
_cell.angle_gamma   90.00
#
_symmetry.space_group_name_H-M   'P 1'
#
loop_
_entity.id
_entity.type
_entity.pdbx_description
1 polymer ?
#
loop_
_entity_poly.entity_id
_entity_poly.type
_entity_poly.pdbx_seq_one_letter_code
_entity_poly.pdbx_strand_id
1 'polypeptide(L)'
;ALLPRSPRSWQAVLRRAGIGALCLALGFAWAAWRAELRLAERLPEHWQGVDIALIGVVSTLPQTDARGERVVLDVERMLTPNAPRLARVQVTRYWPRDGVREALFHAGARWQLTVRLKRPYGTHNPHGFDLEAWMLERDIGAGGYVRDAPPPRQLDARAATPAAWLAAVREQLRTRIAATLGGAPYAGVIAALVLGDQRSIPNDQWRAFTRTGVNHLLSISGLHVTMIAALAGWAVAFLWRRLPHAAERWPARQAGLVAAVAAGLGYALLA
;
A
#
# COMPACT_ATOMS: atom_id res chain seq x y z
N ALA A 1 -57.17 7.39 1.12
CA ALA A 1 -57.47 6.23 0.24
C ALA A 1 -56.18 5.85 -0.46
N LEU A 2 -55.52 4.76 -0.02
CA LEU A 2 -54.35 4.18 -0.66
C LEU A 2 -54.83 3.34 -1.85
N LEU A 3 -54.60 3.82 -3.07
CA LEU A 3 -54.91 3.08 -4.29
C LEU A 3 -54.11 1.74 -4.30
N PRO A 4 -54.74 0.62 -4.67
CA PRO A 4 -54.03 -0.67 -4.80
C PRO A 4 -52.98 -0.55 -5.89
N ARG A 5 -51.73 -0.79 -5.54
CA ARG A 5 -50.61 -0.85 -6.49
C ARG A 5 -50.87 -2.02 -7.48
N SER A 6 -50.75 -1.75 -8.77
CA SER A 6 -50.99 -2.77 -9.81
C SER A 6 -50.09 -3.99 -9.64
N PRO A 7 -50.51 -5.21 -10.04
CA PRO A 7 -49.67 -6.43 -9.94
C PRO A 7 -48.31 -6.30 -10.61
N ARG A 8 -48.22 -5.50 -11.68
CA ARG A 8 -46.96 -5.21 -12.39
C ARG A 8 -45.93 -4.44 -11.53
N SER A 9 -46.41 -3.60 -10.59
CA SER A 9 -45.52 -2.85 -9.69
C SER A 9 -44.83 -3.79 -8.67
N TRP A 10 -45.54 -4.78 -8.16
CA TRP A 10 -44.99 -5.79 -7.24
C TRP A 10 -43.98 -6.72 -7.93
N GLN A 11 -44.24 -7.14 -9.15
CA GLN A 11 -43.27 -7.93 -9.91
C GLN A 11 -41.96 -7.16 -10.18
N ALA A 12 -42.04 -5.88 -10.49
CA ALA A 12 -40.87 -5.03 -10.65
C ALA A 12 -40.06 -4.88 -9.35
N VAL A 13 -40.75 -4.73 -8.18
CA VAL A 13 -40.12 -4.67 -6.86
C VAL A 13 -39.46 -6.00 -6.53
N LEU A 14 -40.13 -7.14 -6.72
CA LEU A 14 -39.56 -8.46 -6.45
C LEU A 14 -38.35 -8.75 -7.33
N ARG A 15 -38.41 -8.37 -8.63
CA ARG A 15 -37.26 -8.52 -9.52
C ARG A 15 -36.07 -7.68 -9.08
N ARG A 16 -36.29 -6.41 -8.67
CA ARG A 16 -35.23 -5.55 -8.15
C ARG A 16 -34.64 -6.08 -6.85
N ALA A 17 -35.49 -6.55 -5.93
CA ALA A 17 -35.07 -7.19 -4.71
C ALA A 17 -34.25 -8.47 -4.97
N GLY A 18 -34.70 -9.31 -5.92
CA GLY A 18 -33.99 -10.52 -6.34
C GLY A 18 -32.61 -10.21 -6.95
N ILE A 19 -32.52 -9.18 -7.82
CA ILE A 19 -31.22 -8.71 -8.36
C ILE A 19 -30.33 -8.20 -7.23
N GLY A 20 -30.86 -7.40 -6.31
CA GLY A 20 -30.12 -6.90 -5.16
C GLY A 20 -29.58 -8.02 -4.26
N ALA A 21 -30.41 -9.02 -3.96
CA ALA A 21 -30.01 -10.20 -3.19
C ALA A 21 -28.92 -11.01 -3.92
N LEU A 22 -29.05 -11.19 -5.24
CA LEU A 22 -28.04 -11.87 -6.06
C LEU A 22 -26.70 -11.11 -6.05
N CYS A 23 -26.72 -9.79 -6.24
CA CYS A 23 -25.50 -8.96 -6.18
C CYS A 23 -24.83 -9.04 -4.80
N LEU A 24 -25.64 -9.03 -3.73
CA LEU A 24 -25.14 -9.17 -2.36
C LEU A 24 -24.47 -10.54 -2.15
N ALA A 25 -25.14 -11.62 -2.58
CA ALA A 25 -24.61 -12.97 -2.47
C ALA A 25 -23.32 -13.17 -3.28
N LEU A 26 -23.25 -12.64 -4.50
CA LEU A 26 -22.04 -12.67 -5.33
C LEU A 26 -20.91 -11.86 -4.71
N GLY A 27 -21.20 -10.68 -4.16
CA GLY A 27 -20.22 -9.87 -3.46
C GLY A 27 -19.67 -10.57 -2.22
N PHE A 28 -20.54 -11.19 -1.43
CA PHE A 28 -20.14 -11.97 -0.27
C PHE A 28 -19.29 -13.20 -0.64
N ALA A 29 -19.75 -13.97 -1.64
CA ALA A 29 -19.01 -15.14 -2.13
C ALA A 29 -17.60 -14.76 -2.64
N TRP A 30 -17.51 -13.66 -3.39
CA TRP A 30 -16.23 -13.12 -3.85
C TRP A 30 -15.33 -12.73 -2.68
N ALA A 31 -15.86 -12.01 -1.69
CA ALA A 31 -15.10 -11.60 -0.51
C ALA A 31 -14.61 -12.80 0.32
N ALA A 32 -15.48 -13.79 0.55
CA ALA A 32 -15.13 -15.02 1.25
C ALA A 32 -14.05 -15.82 0.49
N TRP A 33 -14.20 -16.01 -0.80
CA TRP A 33 -13.21 -16.67 -1.64
C TRP A 33 -11.84 -15.96 -1.61
N ARG A 34 -11.83 -14.64 -1.72
CA ARG A 34 -10.60 -13.84 -1.60
C ARG A 34 -9.95 -13.97 -0.23
N ALA A 35 -10.76 -14.00 0.84
CA ALA A 35 -10.26 -14.19 2.20
C ALA A 35 -9.63 -15.59 2.38
N GLU A 36 -10.28 -16.64 1.87
CA GLU A 36 -9.73 -18.01 1.92
C GLU A 36 -8.39 -18.12 1.18
N LEU A 37 -8.28 -17.55 -0.03
CA LEU A 37 -7.01 -17.53 -0.76
C LEU A 37 -5.89 -16.89 0.05
N ARG A 38 -6.14 -15.74 0.68
CA ARG A 38 -5.15 -15.05 1.51
C ARG A 38 -4.80 -15.82 2.78
N LEU A 39 -5.78 -16.46 3.39
CA LEU A 39 -5.56 -17.30 4.58
C LEU A 39 -4.74 -18.55 4.26
N ALA A 40 -4.90 -19.11 3.06
CA ALA A 40 -4.12 -20.26 2.61
C ALA A 40 -2.63 -19.93 2.41
N GLU A 41 -2.29 -18.67 2.17
CA GLU A 41 -0.89 -18.20 2.02
C GLU A 41 -0.21 -17.85 3.35
N ARG A 42 -0.82 -18.20 4.49
CA ARG A 42 -0.18 -18.03 5.81
C ARG A 42 0.89 -19.08 6.05
N LEU A 43 1.93 -18.70 6.79
CA LEU A 43 3.00 -19.62 7.21
C LEU A 43 2.42 -20.80 8.03
N PRO A 44 2.63 -22.07 7.62
CA PRO A 44 2.22 -23.22 8.41
C PRO A 44 2.98 -23.27 9.74
N GLU A 45 2.35 -23.82 10.78
CA GLU A 45 2.87 -23.78 12.14
C GLU A 45 4.25 -24.45 12.28
N HIS A 46 4.45 -25.59 11.62
CA HIS A 46 5.71 -26.35 11.66
C HIS A 46 6.90 -25.63 11.00
N TRP A 47 6.65 -24.54 10.25
CA TRP A 47 7.70 -23.69 9.68
C TRP A 47 8.05 -22.49 10.56
N GLN A 48 7.38 -22.32 11.69
CA GLN A 48 7.69 -21.22 12.59
C GLN A 48 9.06 -21.42 13.25
N GLY A 49 9.88 -20.37 13.22
CA GLY A 49 11.21 -20.40 13.81
C GLY A 49 12.25 -21.19 13.00
N VAL A 50 11.90 -21.71 11.83
CA VAL A 50 12.83 -22.36 10.90
C VAL A 50 13.47 -21.29 10.03
N ASP A 51 14.75 -21.48 9.71
CA ASP A 51 15.48 -20.59 8.81
C ASP A 51 15.10 -20.91 7.35
N ILE A 52 14.57 -19.92 6.65
CA ILE A 52 14.09 -20.01 5.28
C ILE A 52 14.89 -19.05 4.41
N ALA A 53 15.53 -19.58 3.38
CA ALA A 53 16.19 -18.80 2.37
C ALA A 53 15.20 -18.44 1.24
N LEU A 54 15.16 -17.19 0.86
CA LEU A 54 14.26 -16.67 -0.17
C LEU A 54 14.90 -15.57 -1.01
N ILE A 55 14.33 -15.34 -2.18
CA ILE A 55 14.57 -14.15 -3.00
C ILE A 55 13.28 -13.33 -3.01
N GLY A 56 13.40 -12.03 -2.75
CA GLY A 56 12.28 -11.11 -2.76
C GLY A 56 12.69 -9.69 -3.10
N VAL A 57 11.70 -8.89 -3.46
CA VAL A 57 11.83 -7.47 -3.78
C VAL A 57 11.23 -6.65 -2.66
N VAL A 58 11.93 -5.60 -2.24
CA VAL A 58 11.41 -4.66 -1.23
C VAL A 58 10.27 -3.86 -1.84
N SER A 59 9.04 -4.15 -1.41
CA SER A 59 7.81 -3.58 -2.00
C SER A 59 7.32 -2.32 -1.31
N THR A 60 7.79 -2.05 -0.09
CA THR A 60 7.39 -0.86 0.68
C THR A 60 8.59 0.03 0.99
N LEU A 61 8.32 1.28 1.37
CA LEU A 61 9.36 2.15 1.89
C LEU A 61 9.97 1.54 3.15
N PRO A 62 11.31 1.34 3.21
CA PRO A 62 11.98 0.86 4.41
C PRO A 62 11.71 1.77 5.60
N GLN A 63 11.55 1.16 6.77
CA GLN A 63 11.26 1.85 8.02
C GLN A 63 12.37 1.56 9.01
N THR A 64 13.02 2.61 9.48
CA THR A 64 14.06 2.52 10.47
C THR A 64 13.55 2.98 11.82
N ASP A 65 13.82 2.21 12.87
CA ASP A 65 13.55 2.57 14.25
C ASP A 65 14.76 2.31 15.15
N ALA A 66 14.61 2.50 16.45
CA ALA A 66 15.68 2.29 17.41
C ALA A 66 16.19 0.83 17.43
N ARG A 67 15.40 -0.14 16.97
CA ARG A 67 15.70 -1.58 17.03
C ARG A 67 16.29 -2.12 15.74
N GLY A 68 15.91 -1.54 14.60
CA GLY A 68 16.32 -2.08 13.31
C GLY A 68 15.66 -1.40 12.12
N GLU A 69 15.80 -2.05 11.00
CA GLU A 69 15.20 -1.70 9.73
C GLU A 69 14.13 -2.73 9.37
N ARG A 70 12.91 -2.29 9.09
CA ARG A 70 11.75 -3.12 8.74
C ARG A 70 11.35 -2.90 7.31
N VAL A 71 11.14 -4.00 6.59
CA VAL A 71 10.69 -4.00 5.20
C VAL A 71 9.61 -5.06 4.96
N VAL A 72 8.81 -4.84 3.94
CA VAL A 72 7.93 -5.87 3.36
C VAL A 72 8.56 -6.31 2.04
N LEU A 73 8.68 -7.61 1.86
CA LEU A 73 9.23 -8.24 0.66
C LEU A 73 8.10 -8.91 -0.11
N ASP A 74 7.99 -8.60 -1.38
CA ASP A 74 7.25 -9.43 -2.34
C ASP A 74 8.16 -10.62 -2.69
N VAL A 75 7.75 -11.81 -2.32
CA VAL A 75 8.57 -13.02 -2.46
C VAL A 75 8.48 -13.54 -3.88
N GLU A 76 9.61 -13.58 -4.58
CA GLU A 76 9.68 -14.13 -5.95
C GLU A 76 9.95 -15.64 -5.94
N ARG A 77 10.81 -16.10 -5.03
CA ARG A 77 11.21 -17.51 -4.98
C ARG A 77 11.64 -17.92 -3.57
N MET A 78 11.14 -19.05 -3.12
CA MET A 78 11.68 -19.78 -1.97
C MET A 78 12.87 -20.63 -2.42
N LEU A 79 14.00 -20.52 -1.74
CA LEU A 79 15.20 -21.30 -2.02
C LEU A 79 15.29 -22.56 -1.14
N THR A 80 14.72 -22.50 0.06
CA THR A 80 14.64 -23.67 0.95
C THR A 80 13.67 -24.70 0.36
N PRO A 81 14.09 -25.96 0.18
CA PRO A 81 13.25 -27.04 -0.32
C PRO A 81 11.99 -27.22 0.54
N ASN A 82 10.86 -27.47 -0.10
CA ASN A 82 9.56 -27.67 0.54
C ASN A 82 9.04 -26.50 1.37
N ALA A 83 9.69 -25.33 1.35
CA ALA A 83 9.20 -24.14 2.02
C ALA A 83 7.84 -23.71 1.46
N PRO A 84 6.89 -23.24 2.31
CA PRO A 84 5.58 -22.82 1.87
C PRO A 84 5.71 -21.60 0.96
N ARG A 85 4.82 -21.51 -0.03
CA ARG A 85 4.73 -20.31 -0.85
C ARG A 85 4.07 -19.21 -0.05
N LEU A 86 4.76 -18.09 0.09
CA LEU A 86 4.26 -16.87 0.71
C LEU A 86 4.36 -15.75 -0.33
N ALA A 87 3.29 -15.02 -0.54
CA ALA A 87 3.30 -13.89 -1.47
C ALA A 87 4.13 -12.73 -0.90
N ARG A 88 3.89 -12.42 0.38
CA ARG A 88 4.58 -11.32 1.10
C ARG A 88 5.02 -11.75 2.48
N VAL A 89 6.17 -11.22 2.88
CA VAL A 89 6.67 -11.35 4.25
C VAL A 89 7.14 -10.00 4.78
N GLN A 90 6.86 -9.73 6.05
CA GLN A 90 7.40 -8.57 6.74
C GLN A 90 8.60 -8.99 7.57
N VAL A 91 9.76 -8.42 7.35
CA VAL A 91 10.98 -8.76 8.08
C VAL A 91 11.64 -7.53 8.68
N THR A 92 12.26 -7.75 9.84
CA THR A 92 13.07 -6.75 10.53
C THR A 92 14.51 -7.21 10.54
N ARG A 93 15.42 -6.39 10.06
CA ARG A 93 16.86 -6.55 10.29
C ARG A 93 17.20 -5.75 11.54
N TYR A 94 17.59 -6.43 12.60
CA TYR A 94 17.98 -5.77 13.84
C TYR A 94 19.34 -5.12 13.70
N TRP A 95 19.54 -3.98 14.37
CA TRP A 95 20.85 -3.36 14.41
C TRP A 95 21.86 -4.25 15.16
N PRO A 96 23.12 -4.32 14.70
CA PRO A 96 24.17 -4.97 15.47
C PRO A 96 24.31 -4.31 16.84
N ARG A 97 24.59 -5.11 17.87
CA ARG A 97 24.76 -4.59 19.24
C ARG A 97 25.93 -3.63 19.36
N ASP A 98 27.04 -3.95 18.68
CA ASP A 98 28.31 -3.23 18.74
C ASP A 98 28.74 -2.67 17.38
N GLY A 99 27.79 -2.37 16.49
CA GLY A 99 28.06 -1.94 15.12
C GLY A 99 27.38 -0.65 14.70
N VAL A 100 27.73 -0.18 13.51
CA VAL A 100 27.12 1.00 12.89
C VAL A 100 25.67 0.68 12.49
N ARG A 101 24.76 1.59 12.81
CA ARG A 101 23.36 1.52 12.41
C ARG A 101 23.21 2.03 10.98
N GLU A 102 23.44 1.15 10.02
CA GLU A 102 23.35 1.49 8.60
C GLU A 102 22.14 0.81 7.97
N ALA A 103 21.30 1.61 7.31
CA ALA A 103 20.17 1.10 6.54
C ALA A 103 20.72 0.38 5.30
N LEU A 104 20.21 -0.84 5.07
CA LEU A 104 20.68 -1.71 4.01
C LEU A 104 19.67 -1.78 2.85
N PHE A 105 18.38 -1.72 3.18
CA PHE A 105 17.33 -1.97 2.23
C PHE A 105 16.87 -0.70 1.52
N HIS A 106 16.68 -0.81 0.21
CA HIS A 106 16.10 0.23 -0.62
C HIS A 106 14.82 -0.30 -1.30
N ALA A 107 13.83 0.55 -1.43
CA ALA A 107 12.58 0.19 -2.09
C ALA A 107 12.83 -0.20 -3.56
N GLY A 108 12.25 -1.31 -3.98
CA GLY A 108 12.43 -1.87 -5.31
C GLY A 108 13.68 -2.73 -5.50
N ALA A 109 14.60 -2.78 -4.52
CA ALA A 109 15.79 -3.62 -4.60
C ALA A 109 15.44 -5.10 -4.42
N ARG A 110 16.14 -5.98 -5.16
CA ARG A 110 16.01 -7.43 -5.07
C ARG A 110 17.09 -8.01 -4.20
N TRP A 111 16.68 -8.84 -3.25
CA TRP A 111 17.55 -9.42 -2.24
C TRP A 111 17.40 -10.92 -2.13
N GLN A 112 18.50 -11.60 -1.87
CA GLN A 112 18.53 -12.96 -1.34
C GLN A 112 18.79 -12.89 0.16
N LEU A 113 17.87 -13.44 0.94
CA LEU A 113 17.85 -13.35 2.39
C LEU A 113 17.62 -14.73 3.00
N THR A 114 18.19 -14.96 4.18
CA THR A 114 17.75 -16.00 5.09
C THR A 114 16.94 -15.34 6.21
N VAL A 115 15.71 -15.80 6.39
CA VAL A 115 14.76 -15.21 7.33
C VAL A 115 14.23 -16.26 8.29
N ARG A 116 13.93 -15.85 9.50
CA ARG A 116 13.21 -16.69 10.48
C ARG A 116 11.84 -16.09 10.70
N LEU A 117 10.83 -16.82 10.27
CA LEU A 117 9.47 -16.35 10.20
C LEU A 117 8.60 -16.91 11.32
N LYS A 118 7.56 -16.15 11.66
CA LYS A 118 6.46 -16.55 12.55
C LYS A 118 5.14 -16.24 11.87
N ARG A 119 4.13 -17.02 12.17
CA ARG A 119 2.76 -16.73 11.80
C ARG A 119 2.33 -15.41 12.42
N PRO A 120 1.52 -14.59 11.74
CA PRO A 120 0.94 -13.42 12.36
C PRO A 120 0.09 -13.81 13.57
N TYR A 121 0.48 -13.35 14.74
CA TYR A 121 -0.34 -13.46 15.98
C TYR A 121 -0.52 -12.06 16.53
N GLY A 122 -1.77 -11.64 16.66
CA GLY A 122 -2.15 -10.42 17.35
C GLY A 122 -2.25 -10.64 18.86
N THR A 123 -1.98 -9.59 19.62
CA THR A 123 -2.38 -9.54 21.02
C THR A 123 -3.86 -9.16 21.06
N HIS A 124 -4.73 -10.08 21.47
CA HIS A 124 -6.17 -9.85 21.56
C HIS A 124 -6.55 -8.93 22.75
N ASN A 125 -5.87 -7.79 22.85
CA ASN A 125 -6.21 -6.79 23.86
C ASN A 125 -7.46 -6.01 23.43
N PRO A 126 -8.44 -5.81 24.33
CA PRO A 126 -9.58 -4.96 24.04
C PRO A 126 -9.11 -3.58 23.56
N HIS A 127 -9.67 -3.13 22.44
CA HIS A 127 -9.32 -1.86 21.79
C HIS A 127 -7.86 -1.75 21.30
N GLY A 128 -7.11 -2.88 21.26
CA GLY A 128 -5.76 -2.94 20.73
C GLY A 128 -5.74 -2.97 19.20
N PHE A 129 -4.55 -2.76 18.63
CA PHE A 129 -4.32 -2.88 17.20
C PHE A 129 -4.40 -4.35 16.75
N ASP A 130 -5.28 -4.65 15.80
CA ASP A 130 -5.41 -5.99 15.21
C ASP A 130 -4.33 -6.21 14.15
N LEU A 131 -3.21 -6.79 14.58
CA LEU A 131 -2.08 -7.09 13.71
C LEU A 131 -2.43 -8.15 12.65
N GLU A 132 -3.27 -9.13 12.99
CA GLU A 132 -3.62 -10.22 12.06
C GLU A 132 -4.48 -9.69 10.91
N ALA A 133 -5.51 -8.91 11.22
CA ALA A 133 -6.35 -8.26 10.21
C ALA A 133 -5.52 -7.30 9.34
N TRP A 134 -4.63 -6.53 9.95
CA TRP A 134 -3.74 -5.60 9.24
C TRP A 134 -2.78 -6.32 8.28
N MET A 135 -2.20 -7.46 8.70
CA MET A 135 -1.34 -8.26 7.83
C MET A 135 -2.12 -8.95 6.71
N LEU A 136 -3.31 -9.49 7.04
CA LEU A 136 -4.20 -10.11 6.07
C LEU A 136 -4.63 -9.13 4.97
N GLU A 137 -4.99 -7.90 5.35
CA GLU A 137 -5.36 -6.85 4.41
C GLU A 137 -4.24 -6.55 3.39
N ARG A 138 -2.97 -6.69 3.82
CA ARG A 138 -1.77 -6.39 3.02
C ARG A 138 -1.13 -7.61 2.36
N ASP A 139 -1.81 -8.76 2.37
CA ASP A 139 -1.32 -10.05 1.86
C ASP A 139 0.01 -10.50 2.51
N ILE A 140 0.27 -10.11 3.78
CA ILE A 140 1.48 -10.50 4.51
C ILE A 140 1.23 -11.82 5.22
N GLY A 141 1.77 -12.92 4.67
CA GLY A 141 1.57 -14.27 5.18
C GLY A 141 2.40 -14.62 6.42
N ALA A 142 3.49 -13.88 6.67
CA ALA A 142 4.36 -14.11 7.82
C ALA A 142 5.12 -12.83 8.20
N GLY A 143 5.43 -12.72 9.49
CA GLY A 143 6.33 -11.72 10.05
C GLY A 143 7.58 -12.37 10.64
N GLY A 144 8.72 -11.66 10.65
CA GLY A 144 9.93 -12.23 11.24
C GLY A 144 11.14 -11.32 11.17
N TYR A 145 12.31 -11.93 11.13
CA TYR A 145 13.56 -11.19 11.07
C TYR A 145 14.57 -11.82 10.12
N VAL A 146 15.48 -10.99 9.65
CA VAL A 146 16.59 -11.39 8.78
C VAL A 146 17.71 -12.00 9.63
N ARG A 147 18.28 -13.10 9.16
CA ARG A 147 19.45 -13.73 9.77
C ARG A 147 20.72 -13.09 9.20
N ASP A 148 21.70 -12.88 10.06
CA ASP A 148 22.98 -12.32 9.64
C ASP A 148 23.90 -13.39 9.02
N ALA A 149 23.62 -14.67 9.27
CA ALA A 149 24.34 -15.80 8.71
C ALA A 149 23.39 -16.76 7.99
N PRO A 150 23.55 -16.98 6.67
CA PRO A 150 24.43 -16.26 5.76
C PRO A 150 24.02 -14.78 5.60
N PRO A 151 24.96 -13.88 5.30
CA PRO A 151 24.68 -12.46 5.21
C PRO A 151 23.72 -12.14 4.07
N PRO A 152 22.87 -11.10 4.22
CA PRO A 152 22.00 -10.58 3.17
C PRO A 152 22.80 -10.27 1.90
N ARG A 153 22.31 -10.71 0.74
CA ARG A 153 22.96 -10.45 -0.55
C ARG A 153 22.00 -9.68 -1.46
N GLN A 154 22.40 -8.48 -1.86
CA GLN A 154 21.69 -7.74 -2.88
C GLN A 154 21.97 -8.37 -4.25
N LEU A 155 20.91 -8.71 -4.98
CA LEU A 155 21.00 -9.27 -6.32
C LEU A 155 20.90 -8.17 -7.37
N ASP A 156 19.91 -7.26 -7.19
CA ASP A 156 19.72 -6.11 -8.07
C ASP A 156 19.43 -4.86 -7.21
N ALA A 157 19.99 -3.72 -7.61
CA ALA A 157 19.67 -2.44 -6.98
C ALA A 157 18.21 -2.04 -7.21
N ARG A 158 17.61 -2.52 -8.30
CA ARG A 158 16.18 -2.37 -8.63
C ARG A 158 15.74 -3.51 -9.51
N ALA A 159 14.69 -4.21 -9.10
CA ALA A 159 14.07 -5.24 -9.93
C ALA A 159 13.42 -4.63 -11.19
N ALA A 160 13.45 -5.38 -12.29
CA ALA A 160 12.92 -4.91 -13.58
C ALA A 160 11.39 -5.05 -13.66
N THR A 161 10.67 -4.53 -12.65
CA THR A 161 9.21 -4.54 -12.60
C THR A 161 8.65 -3.13 -12.41
N PRO A 162 7.45 -2.82 -12.96
CA PRO A 162 6.81 -1.52 -12.73
C PRO A 162 6.60 -1.19 -11.25
N ALA A 163 6.26 -2.20 -10.44
CA ALA A 163 6.08 -2.04 -9.01
C ALA A 163 7.39 -1.65 -8.30
N ALA A 164 8.51 -2.29 -8.63
CA ALA A 164 9.83 -1.95 -8.09
C ALA A 164 10.28 -0.54 -8.51
N TRP A 165 9.99 -0.15 -9.77
CA TRP A 165 10.25 1.21 -10.22
C TRP A 165 9.45 2.23 -9.43
N LEU A 166 8.15 1.99 -9.23
CA LEU A 166 7.28 2.87 -8.46
C LEU A 166 7.75 2.99 -7.00
N ALA A 167 8.11 1.87 -6.37
CA ALA A 167 8.63 1.85 -5.01
C ALA A 167 9.93 2.67 -4.89
N ALA A 168 10.85 2.56 -5.86
CA ALA A 168 12.07 3.35 -5.91
C ALA A 168 11.79 4.86 -6.11
N VAL A 169 10.83 5.22 -6.97
CA VAL A 169 10.40 6.62 -7.16
C VAL A 169 9.83 7.19 -5.86
N ARG A 170 8.99 6.44 -5.15
CA ARG A 170 8.45 6.85 -3.85
C ARG A 170 9.57 7.09 -2.82
N GLU A 171 10.57 6.23 -2.77
CA GLU A 171 11.73 6.42 -1.88
C GLU A 171 12.54 7.65 -2.24
N GLN A 172 12.82 7.87 -3.53
CA GLN A 172 13.51 9.07 -3.99
C GLN A 172 12.76 10.36 -3.63
N LEU A 173 11.45 10.37 -3.82
CA LEU A 173 10.61 11.51 -3.44
C LEU A 173 10.62 11.74 -1.93
N ARG A 174 10.53 10.67 -1.12
CA ARG A 174 10.65 10.77 0.33
C ARG A 174 11.99 11.40 0.73
N THR A 175 13.07 10.91 0.16
CA THR A 175 14.42 11.43 0.43
C THR A 175 14.57 12.90 0.01
N ARG A 176 14.03 13.27 -1.15
CA ARG A 176 14.03 14.67 -1.62
C ARG A 176 13.22 15.59 -0.70
N ILE A 177 12.01 15.15 -0.30
CA ILE A 177 11.18 15.91 0.66
C ILE A 177 11.94 16.11 1.96
N ALA A 178 12.56 15.05 2.51
CA ALA A 178 13.35 15.12 3.73
C ALA A 178 14.57 16.03 3.58
N ALA A 179 15.28 15.98 2.45
CA ALA A 179 16.46 16.82 2.19
C ALA A 179 16.09 18.31 2.01
N THR A 180 14.97 18.59 1.32
CA THR A 180 14.54 19.96 1.02
C THR A 180 13.87 20.64 2.21
N LEU A 181 13.08 19.89 2.97
CA LEU A 181 12.28 20.38 4.09
C LEU A 181 12.91 19.97 5.45
N GLY A 182 14.13 19.44 5.44
CA GLY A 182 14.81 18.91 6.62
C GLY A 182 14.77 19.89 7.79
N GLY A 183 14.22 19.43 8.92
CA GLY A 183 14.02 20.25 10.12
C GLY A 183 12.75 21.13 10.11
N ALA A 184 12.02 21.24 9.02
CA ALA A 184 10.72 21.93 9.03
C ALA A 184 9.69 21.12 9.85
N PRO A 185 8.91 21.78 10.73
CA PRO A 185 8.03 21.09 11.68
C PRO A 185 6.98 20.17 11.02
N TYR A 186 6.58 20.45 9.78
CA TYR A 186 5.53 19.73 9.05
C TYR A 186 6.02 18.96 7.83
N ALA A 187 7.32 18.70 7.70
CA ALA A 187 7.87 17.91 6.60
C ALA A 187 7.24 16.51 6.51
N GLY A 188 6.98 15.86 7.65
CA GLY A 188 6.28 14.58 7.71
C GLY A 188 4.83 14.64 7.21
N VAL A 189 4.14 15.75 7.44
CA VAL A 189 2.77 15.96 6.92
C VAL A 189 2.79 16.04 5.39
N ILE A 190 3.76 16.73 4.81
CA ILE A 190 3.92 16.82 3.35
C ILE A 190 4.23 15.43 2.77
N ALA A 191 5.12 14.66 3.40
CA ALA A 191 5.40 13.29 2.99
C ALA A 191 4.15 12.38 3.07
N ALA A 192 3.32 12.54 4.11
CA ALA A 192 2.07 11.82 4.25
C ALA A 192 1.07 12.16 3.14
N LEU A 193 0.93 13.42 2.78
CA LEU A 193 -0.01 13.87 1.74
C LEU A 193 0.47 13.54 0.31
N VAL A 194 1.77 13.52 0.07
CA VAL A 194 2.33 13.25 -1.26
C VAL A 194 2.51 11.76 -1.53
N LEU A 195 2.91 10.98 -0.51
CA LEU A 195 3.33 9.58 -0.64
C LEU A 195 2.49 8.60 0.18
N GLY A 196 1.52 9.07 0.97
CA GLY A 196 0.82 8.24 1.93
C GLY A 196 1.67 7.80 3.13
N ASP A 197 2.89 8.33 3.28
CA ASP A 197 3.81 7.93 4.36
C ASP A 197 3.49 8.65 5.67
N GLN A 198 2.39 8.25 6.32
CA GLN A 198 1.97 8.80 7.62
C GLN A 198 2.98 8.57 8.76
N ARG A 199 3.90 7.61 8.58
CA ARG A 199 4.92 7.28 9.59
C ARG A 199 6.04 8.31 9.67
N SER A 200 6.15 9.14 8.64
CA SER A 200 7.05 10.31 8.66
C SER A 200 6.55 11.43 9.59
N ILE A 201 5.30 11.36 10.08
CA ILE A 201 4.74 12.33 11.02
C ILE A 201 5.22 12.01 12.45
N PRO A 202 5.83 12.96 13.17
CA PRO A 202 6.24 12.78 14.56
C PRO A 202 5.07 12.40 15.48
N ASN A 203 5.33 11.57 16.49
CA ASN A 203 4.30 11.05 17.39
C ASN A 203 3.54 12.13 18.18
N ASP A 204 4.20 13.22 18.53
CA ASP A 204 3.59 14.37 19.21
C ASP A 204 2.58 15.07 18.31
N GLN A 205 2.93 15.33 17.06
CA GLN A 205 2.02 15.88 16.05
C GLN A 205 0.86 14.92 15.76
N TRP A 206 1.16 13.62 15.62
CA TRP A 206 0.13 12.61 15.38
C TRP A 206 -0.90 12.58 16.51
N ARG A 207 -0.47 12.68 17.78
CA ARG A 207 -1.37 12.78 18.94
C ARG A 207 -2.23 14.05 18.88
N ALA A 208 -1.64 15.19 18.51
CA ALA A 208 -2.38 16.43 18.37
C ALA A 208 -3.46 16.30 17.28
N PHE A 209 -3.12 15.76 16.12
CA PHE A 209 -4.06 15.56 15.02
C PHE A 209 -5.18 14.56 15.36
N THR A 210 -4.87 13.52 16.13
CA THR A 210 -5.87 12.56 16.59
C THR A 210 -6.83 13.19 17.60
N ARG A 211 -6.31 14.00 18.55
CA ARG A 211 -7.14 14.70 19.54
C ARG A 211 -8.05 15.76 18.94
N THR A 212 -7.62 16.41 17.87
CA THR A 212 -8.41 17.44 17.16
C THR A 212 -9.30 16.84 16.07
N GLY A 213 -9.21 15.53 15.81
CA GLY A 213 -10.02 14.84 14.81
C GLY A 213 -9.62 15.12 13.37
N VAL A 214 -8.49 15.79 13.12
CA VAL A 214 -8.03 16.11 11.76
C VAL A 214 -7.13 15.03 11.14
N ASN A 215 -6.86 13.96 11.85
CA ASN A 215 -6.02 12.85 11.37
C ASN A 215 -6.51 12.22 10.06
N HIS A 216 -7.83 12.21 9.80
CA HIS A 216 -8.39 11.70 8.54
C HIS A 216 -8.02 12.58 7.33
N LEU A 217 -7.70 13.87 7.52
CA LEU A 217 -7.22 14.74 6.46
C LEU A 217 -5.78 14.44 6.05
N LEU A 218 -5.01 13.77 6.92
CA LEU A 218 -3.63 13.35 6.65
C LEU A 218 -3.57 12.00 5.95
N SER A 219 -4.70 11.31 5.86
CA SER A 219 -4.86 10.12 5.03
C SER A 219 -5.23 10.55 3.62
N ILE A 220 -4.61 9.92 2.62
CA ILE A 220 -4.97 10.19 1.23
C ILE A 220 -6.40 9.71 1.00
N SER A 221 -7.29 10.67 0.77
CA SER A 221 -8.71 10.42 0.55
C SER A 221 -9.07 10.54 -0.93
N GLY A 222 -10.23 10.01 -1.31
CA GLY A 222 -10.77 10.20 -2.66
C GLY A 222 -10.90 11.68 -3.03
N LEU A 223 -11.10 12.59 -2.05
CA LEU A 223 -11.14 14.03 -2.28
C LEU A 223 -9.81 14.57 -2.79
N HIS A 224 -8.67 14.13 -2.23
CA HIS A 224 -7.35 14.53 -2.70
C HIS A 224 -7.11 14.08 -4.14
N VAL A 225 -7.46 12.83 -4.47
CA VAL A 225 -7.33 12.28 -5.82
C VAL A 225 -8.20 13.07 -6.81
N THR A 226 -9.46 13.32 -6.48
CA THR A 226 -10.40 14.06 -7.35
C THR A 226 -10.01 15.52 -7.50
N MET A 227 -9.52 16.16 -6.46
CA MET A 227 -9.05 17.56 -6.51
C MET A 227 -7.83 17.70 -7.43
N ILE A 228 -6.83 16.84 -7.29
CA ILE A 228 -5.62 16.87 -8.16
C ILE A 228 -6.01 16.56 -9.60
N ALA A 229 -6.87 15.56 -9.82
CA ALA A 229 -7.38 15.23 -11.15
C ALA A 229 -8.13 16.41 -11.78
N ALA A 230 -9.02 17.05 -11.02
CA ALA A 230 -9.80 18.19 -11.49
C ALA A 230 -8.92 19.40 -11.84
N LEU A 231 -7.94 19.73 -10.97
CA LEU A 231 -7.00 20.82 -11.21
C LEU A 231 -6.13 20.58 -12.45
N ALA A 232 -5.58 19.37 -12.59
CA ALA A 232 -4.77 18.99 -13.74
C ALA A 232 -5.60 19.03 -15.03
N GLY A 233 -6.79 18.45 -15.02
CA GLY A 233 -7.71 18.48 -16.16
C GLY A 233 -8.13 19.87 -16.57
N TRP A 234 -8.46 20.72 -15.58
CA TRP A 234 -8.79 22.12 -15.83
C TRP A 234 -7.58 22.89 -16.42
N ALA A 235 -6.40 22.75 -15.84
CA ALA A 235 -5.20 23.44 -16.29
C ALA A 235 -4.84 23.05 -17.74
N VAL A 236 -4.87 21.75 -18.06
CA VAL A 236 -4.62 21.27 -19.42
C VAL A 236 -5.68 21.78 -20.39
N ALA A 237 -6.96 21.68 -20.06
CA ALA A 237 -8.04 22.17 -20.92
C ALA A 237 -7.96 23.69 -21.13
N PHE A 238 -7.52 24.45 -20.12
CA PHE A 238 -7.31 25.89 -20.21
C PHE A 238 -6.14 26.26 -21.12
N LEU A 239 -5.00 25.58 -20.95
CA LEU A 239 -3.81 25.80 -21.81
C LEU A 239 -4.06 25.32 -23.25
N TRP A 240 -4.73 24.18 -23.43
CA TRP A 240 -5.03 23.61 -24.75
C TRP A 240 -5.85 24.53 -25.61
N ARG A 241 -6.83 25.27 -25.03
CA ARG A 241 -7.63 26.28 -25.76
C ARG A 241 -6.81 27.43 -26.31
N ARG A 242 -5.60 27.66 -25.79
CA ARG A 242 -4.68 28.72 -26.28
C ARG A 242 -3.77 28.26 -27.41
N LEU A 243 -3.84 26.96 -27.76
CA LEU A 243 -3.09 26.35 -28.87
C LEU A 243 -4.06 26.02 -30.03
N PRO A 244 -4.32 26.96 -30.97
CA PRO A 244 -5.37 26.80 -32.01
C PRO A 244 -5.22 25.49 -32.79
N HIS A 245 -4.01 25.20 -33.29
CA HIS A 245 -3.73 24.00 -34.08
C HIS A 245 -3.94 22.68 -33.31
N ALA A 246 -3.73 22.67 -31.99
CA ALA A 246 -3.99 21.50 -31.16
C ALA A 246 -5.49 21.37 -30.89
N ALA A 247 -6.19 22.47 -30.63
CA ALA A 247 -7.62 22.50 -30.35
C ALA A 247 -8.48 22.09 -31.56
N GLU A 248 -8.01 22.41 -32.80
CA GLU A 248 -8.66 21.96 -34.05
C GLU A 248 -8.58 20.43 -34.23
N ARG A 249 -7.43 19.82 -33.85
CA ARG A 249 -7.22 18.38 -34.01
C ARG A 249 -7.87 17.56 -32.88
N TRP A 250 -7.88 18.08 -31.66
CA TRP A 250 -8.41 17.38 -30.51
C TRP A 250 -9.11 18.35 -29.54
N PRO A 251 -10.39 18.13 -29.21
CA PRO A 251 -11.16 19.05 -28.36
C PRO A 251 -10.51 19.22 -26.98
N ALA A 252 -10.39 20.46 -26.51
CA ALA A 252 -9.77 20.81 -25.24
C ALA A 252 -10.40 20.08 -24.04
N ARG A 253 -11.71 19.79 -24.11
CA ARG A 253 -12.42 19.00 -23.09
C ARG A 253 -11.88 17.58 -22.99
N GLN A 254 -11.59 16.92 -24.12
CA GLN A 254 -11.07 15.55 -24.13
C GLN A 254 -9.61 15.53 -23.63
N ALA A 255 -8.78 16.49 -24.05
CA ALA A 255 -7.42 16.64 -23.54
C ALA A 255 -7.41 16.83 -22.01
N GLY A 256 -8.31 17.67 -21.49
CA GLY A 256 -8.49 17.88 -20.07
C GLY A 256 -8.94 16.62 -19.32
N LEU A 257 -9.89 15.84 -19.89
CA LEU A 257 -10.33 14.57 -19.28
C LEU A 257 -9.20 13.54 -19.21
N VAL A 258 -8.41 13.40 -20.28
CA VAL A 258 -7.25 12.50 -20.28
C VAL A 258 -6.22 12.92 -19.24
N ALA A 259 -5.94 14.21 -19.14
CA ALA A 259 -5.04 14.75 -18.13
C ALA A 259 -5.56 14.53 -16.70
N ALA A 260 -6.86 14.70 -16.47
CA ALA A 260 -7.50 14.43 -15.19
C ALA A 260 -7.34 12.95 -14.77
N VAL A 261 -7.64 12.02 -15.69
CA VAL A 261 -7.49 10.59 -15.45
C VAL A 261 -6.02 10.24 -15.20
N ALA A 262 -5.11 10.71 -16.02
CA ALA A 262 -3.67 10.45 -15.88
C ALA A 262 -3.12 10.98 -14.54
N ALA A 263 -3.49 12.20 -14.15
CA ALA A 263 -3.05 12.80 -12.89
C ALA A 263 -3.66 12.08 -11.67
N GLY A 264 -4.95 11.74 -11.74
CA GLY A 264 -5.62 11.00 -10.67
C GLY A 264 -5.03 9.60 -10.46
N LEU A 265 -4.81 8.86 -11.54
CA LEU A 265 -4.15 7.54 -11.50
C LEU A 265 -2.70 7.65 -11.03
N GLY A 266 -1.93 8.61 -11.57
CA GLY A 266 -0.55 8.85 -11.16
C GLY A 266 -0.43 9.15 -9.67
N TYR A 267 -1.30 10.01 -9.14
CA TYR A 267 -1.33 10.31 -7.72
C TYR A 267 -1.77 9.11 -6.88
N ALA A 268 -2.80 8.38 -7.29
CA ALA A 268 -3.25 7.18 -6.58
C ALA A 268 -2.18 6.06 -6.54
N LEU A 269 -1.31 5.98 -7.56
CA LEU A 269 -0.19 5.04 -7.58
C LEU A 269 0.96 5.50 -6.67
N LEU A 270 1.22 6.82 -6.58
CA LEU A 270 2.26 7.38 -5.71
C LEU A 270 1.86 7.37 -4.23
N ALA A 271 0.59 7.37 -3.97
CA ALA A 271 -0.02 7.37 -2.66
C ALA A 271 -0.21 5.98 -2.11
#